data_fcef043b01ce07b854fb6e57436895e4
#
_entry.id   fcef043b01ce07b854fb6e57436895e4
#
_cell.length_a   1.000
_cell.length_b   1.000
_cell.length_c   1.000
_cell.angle_alpha   90.00
_cell.angle_beta   90.00
_cell.angle_gamma   90.00
#
_symmetry.space_group_name_H-M   'P 1'
#
loop_
_entity.id
_entity.type
_entity.pdbx_description
1 polymer ?
#
loop_
_entity_poly.entity_id
_entity_poly.type
_entity_poly.pdbx_seq_one_letter_code
_entity_poly.pdbx_strand_id
1 'polypeptide(L)'
;VMELTKNRNGVLITCAGKKHCQEAAKYLPEGSYAIVTEDMGMKARRKALKDAYTGRIKFVFQIGCLTTGVNIPLWDVSVILRKIMSLTLLVQLLGRGMRLLKKEQIDAGYHKEDHLVLDFSGTMFELGQLYEDPILEEAEAQRSKRSGKQVPCPKCGTMNSPYARRCIGKDALSPDGRCEEFFSYIRCGFD
;
A
#
# COMPACT_ATOMS: atom_id res chain seq x y z
N VAL A 1 -12.62 -15.48 5.39
CA VAL A 1 -11.38 -14.97 6.03
C VAL A 1 -10.99 -15.88 7.19
N MET A 2 -11.87 -16.13 8.18
CA MET A 2 -11.52 -16.90 9.38
C MET A 2 -10.94 -18.28 9.08
N GLU A 3 -11.57 -19.05 8.20
CA GLU A 3 -11.09 -20.38 7.78
C GLU A 3 -9.66 -20.32 7.22
N LEU A 4 -9.44 -19.42 6.25
CA LEU A 4 -8.16 -19.27 5.56
C LEU A 4 -7.04 -18.71 6.47
N THR A 5 -7.41 -18.11 7.59
CA THR A 5 -6.45 -17.49 8.51
C THR A 5 -6.28 -18.29 9.81
N LYS A 6 -6.92 -19.46 9.95
CA LYS A 6 -6.92 -20.26 11.20
C LYS A 6 -5.51 -20.51 11.73
N ASN A 7 -4.58 -20.91 10.85
CA ASN A 7 -3.20 -21.25 11.18
C ASN A 7 -2.21 -20.10 10.93
N ARG A 8 -2.70 -18.85 10.83
CA ARG A 8 -1.87 -17.67 10.59
C ARG A 8 -1.63 -16.89 11.89
N ASN A 9 -0.53 -16.17 11.93
CA ASN A 9 -0.12 -15.44 13.14
C ASN A 9 -0.88 -14.12 13.31
N GLY A 10 -0.95 -13.32 12.25
CA GLY A 10 -1.58 -12.00 12.32
C GLY A 10 -2.17 -11.54 10.98
N VAL A 11 -3.30 -10.86 11.06
CA VAL A 11 -4.10 -10.47 9.91
C VAL A 11 -4.30 -8.95 9.91
N LEU A 12 -3.80 -8.29 8.85
CA LEU A 12 -4.05 -6.87 8.60
C LEU A 12 -5.22 -6.71 7.63
N ILE A 13 -6.31 -6.09 8.06
CA ILE A 13 -7.54 -5.93 7.28
C ILE A 13 -7.71 -4.46 6.90
N THR A 14 -7.76 -4.18 5.60
CA THR A 14 -7.93 -2.83 5.06
C THR A 14 -9.37 -2.61 4.62
N CYS A 15 -10.05 -1.66 5.28
CA CYS A 15 -11.46 -1.32 5.05
C CYS A 15 -11.65 0.05 4.41
N ALA A 16 -12.86 0.28 3.87
CA ALA A 16 -13.22 1.56 3.25
C ALA A 16 -13.52 2.67 4.27
N GLY A 17 -13.97 2.31 5.49
CA GLY A 17 -14.33 3.30 6.51
C GLY A 17 -14.64 2.63 7.86
N LYS A 18 -14.89 3.45 8.88
CA LYS A 18 -15.13 3.00 10.27
C LYS A 18 -16.33 2.04 10.38
N LYS A 19 -17.44 2.39 9.75
CA LYS A 19 -18.64 1.52 9.73
C LYS A 19 -18.32 0.17 9.11
N HIS A 20 -17.58 0.14 8.02
CA HIS A 20 -17.15 -1.09 7.37
C HIS A 20 -16.26 -1.94 8.28
N CYS A 21 -15.30 -1.33 9.01
CA CYS A 21 -14.51 -2.04 10.02
C CYS A 21 -15.41 -2.66 11.10
N GLN A 22 -16.36 -1.90 11.63
CA GLN A 22 -17.27 -2.34 12.68
C GLN A 22 -18.17 -3.50 12.21
N GLU A 23 -18.73 -3.41 11.00
CA GLU A 23 -19.53 -4.48 10.43
C GLU A 23 -18.72 -5.76 10.22
N ALA A 24 -17.52 -5.64 9.65
CA ALA A 24 -16.64 -6.80 9.43
C ALA A 24 -16.16 -7.42 10.76
N ALA A 25 -15.95 -6.61 11.79
CA ALA A 25 -15.50 -7.07 13.09
C ALA A 25 -16.55 -7.89 13.86
N LYS A 26 -17.84 -7.72 13.57
CA LYS A 26 -18.94 -8.50 14.19
C LYS A 26 -18.81 -10.01 13.99
N TYR A 27 -18.09 -10.43 12.94
CA TYR A 27 -17.87 -11.85 12.60
C TYR A 27 -16.63 -12.43 13.29
N LEU A 28 -15.92 -11.66 14.11
CA LEU A 28 -14.72 -12.10 14.82
C LEU A 28 -15.00 -12.24 16.32
N PRO A 29 -14.31 -13.17 17.01
CA PRO A 29 -14.41 -13.31 18.45
C PRO A 29 -14.02 -12.01 19.17
N GLU A 30 -14.74 -11.68 20.22
CA GLU A 30 -14.38 -10.54 21.09
C GLU A 30 -12.97 -10.70 21.65
N GLY A 31 -12.24 -9.58 21.70
CA GLY A 31 -10.85 -9.56 22.16
C GLY A 31 -9.81 -10.06 21.18
N SER A 32 -10.20 -10.67 20.04
CA SER A 32 -9.26 -11.14 19.01
C SER A 32 -8.85 -10.06 18.01
N TYR A 33 -9.48 -8.90 18.04
CA TYR A 33 -9.27 -7.83 17.07
C TYR A 33 -9.11 -6.44 17.67
N ALA A 34 -8.54 -5.54 16.88
CA ALA A 34 -8.57 -4.09 17.14
C ALA A 34 -8.92 -3.33 15.85
N ILE A 35 -9.65 -2.22 15.99
CA ILE A 35 -9.92 -1.27 14.92
C ILE A 35 -9.05 -0.05 15.17
N VAL A 36 -8.08 0.20 14.28
CA VAL A 36 -7.14 1.32 14.38
C VAL A 36 -7.51 2.37 13.35
N THR A 37 -7.85 3.57 13.83
CA THR A 37 -8.26 4.72 13.03
C THR A 37 -7.36 5.93 13.30
N GLU A 38 -7.42 6.95 12.45
CA GLU A 38 -6.59 8.16 12.60
C GLU A 38 -6.94 8.97 13.85
N ASP A 39 -8.21 9.00 14.21
CA ASP A 39 -8.73 9.70 15.39
C ASP A 39 -8.61 8.92 16.69
N MET A 40 -8.05 7.70 16.66
CA MET A 40 -7.77 6.94 17.85
C MET A 40 -6.69 7.62 18.69
N GLY A 41 -6.98 7.81 20.01
CA GLY A 41 -6.01 8.40 20.94
C GLY A 41 -4.69 7.61 21.00
N MET A 42 -3.56 8.33 21.13
CA MET A 42 -2.21 7.74 21.06
C MET A 42 -1.99 6.57 22.01
N LYS A 43 -2.53 6.63 23.23
CA LYS A 43 -2.39 5.54 24.23
C LYS A 43 -3.10 4.26 23.76
N ALA A 44 -4.35 4.40 23.28
CA ALA A 44 -5.14 3.28 22.79
C ALA A 44 -4.51 2.66 21.53
N ARG A 45 -4.04 3.50 20.60
CA ARG A 45 -3.33 3.06 19.39
C ARG A 45 -2.05 2.29 19.73
N ARG A 46 -1.22 2.82 20.64
CA ARG A 46 0.02 2.13 21.08
C ARG A 46 -0.30 0.78 21.72
N LYS A 47 -1.36 0.71 22.56
CA LYS A 47 -1.80 -0.55 23.18
C LYS A 47 -2.21 -1.56 22.11
N ALA A 48 -3.09 -1.20 21.17
CA ALA A 48 -3.56 -2.07 20.11
C ALA A 48 -2.41 -2.62 19.25
N LEU A 49 -1.46 -1.75 18.87
CA LEU A 49 -0.28 -2.16 18.10
C LEU A 49 0.68 -3.04 18.89
N LYS A 50 0.86 -2.79 20.20
CA LYS A 50 1.63 -3.64 21.09
C LYS A 50 1.00 -5.03 21.22
N ASP A 51 -0.33 -5.07 21.41
CA ASP A 51 -1.08 -6.32 21.53
C ASP A 51 -1.03 -7.14 20.23
N ALA A 52 -1.06 -6.48 19.06
CA ALA A 52 -0.84 -7.13 17.77
C ALA A 52 0.61 -7.60 17.58
N TYR A 53 1.60 -6.84 18.05
CA TYR A 53 3.02 -7.20 17.98
C TYR A 53 3.34 -8.44 18.81
N THR A 54 2.69 -8.60 19.95
CA THR A 54 2.87 -9.76 20.86
C THR A 54 1.96 -10.94 20.52
N GLY A 55 1.12 -10.84 19.47
CA GLY A 55 0.18 -11.90 19.09
C GLY A 55 -1.05 -12.02 19.99
N ARG A 56 -1.24 -11.10 20.95
CA ARG A 56 -2.44 -11.07 21.80
C ARG A 56 -3.70 -10.75 20.99
N ILE A 57 -3.57 -9.89 19.99
CA ILE A 57 -4.60 -9.56 19.01
C ILE A 57 -4.15 -10.09 17.66
N LYS A 58 -4.99 -10.93 17.05
CA LYS A 58 -4.71 -11.51 15.74
C LYS A 58 -5.13 -10.60 14.59
N PHE A 59 -6.30 -9.97 14.67
CA PHE A 59 -6.89 -9.19 13.58
C PHE A 59 -6.78 -7.70 13.85
N VAL A 60 -6.20 -6.95 12.90
CA VAL A 60 -6.12 -5.50 12.99
C VAL A 60 -6.81 -4.89 11.78
N PHE A 61 -7.90 -4.17 12.02
CA PHE A 61 -8.59 -3.37 11.02
C PHE A 61 -7.97 -1.99 10.90
N GLN A 62 -7.83 -1.51 9.67
CA GLN A 62 -7.33 -0.18 9.38
C GLN A 62 -8.01 0.44 8.15
N ILE A 63 -7.97 1.79 8.03
CA ILE A 63 -8.58 2.54 6.92
C ILE A 63 -7.54 3.22 6.04
N GLY A 64 -6.26 3.11 6.35
CA GLY A 64 -5.16 3.79 5.66
C GLY A 64 -4.11 4.35 6.61
N CYS A 65 -4.42 4.43 7.90
CA CYS A 65 -3.57 5.04 8.92
C CYS A 65 -2.34 4.21 9.32
N LEU A 66 -2.25 2.95 8.89
CA LEU A 66 -1.12 2.07 9.18
C LEU A 66 -0.18 1.93 7.98
N THR A 67 -0.24 2.82 6.99
CA THR A 67 0.63 2.77 5.81
C THR A 67 2.06 3.21 6.10
N THR A 68 2.33 3.92 7.20
CA THR A 68 3.66 4.38 7.59
C THR A 68 3.95 4.09 9.07
N GLY A 69 5.23 3.92 9.42
CA GLY A 69 5.72 3.91 10.81
C GLY A 69 5.38 2.69 11.68
N VAL A 70 4.64 1.69 11.18
CA VAL A 70 4.26 0.50 11.96
C VAL A 70 5.05 -0.71 11.53
N ASN A 71 5.65 -1.42 12.50
CA ASN A 71 6.43 -2.64 12.26
C ASN A 71 5.89 -3.79 13.13
N ILE A 72 5.04 -4.63 12.55
CA ILE A 72 4.50 -5.83 13.19
C ILE A 72 4.81 -7.03 12.31
N PRO A 73 5.91 -7.74 12.58
CA PRO A 73 6.36 -8.89 11.77
C PRO A 73 5.38 -10.07 11.76
N LEU A 74 4.54 -10.19 12.80
CA LEU A 74 3.52 -11.25 12.90
C LEU A 74 2.43 -11.16 11.84
N TRP A 75 2.25 -10.02 11.15
CA TRP A 75 1.30 -9.95 10.06
C TRP A 75 1.79 -10.79 8.87
N ASP A 76 1.18 -11.93 8.69
CA ASP A 76 1.42 -12.87 7.59
C ASP A 76 0.21 -13.00 6.66
N VAL A 77 -0.86 -12.22 6.92
CA VAL A 77 -2.01 -12.10 6.03
C VAL A 77 -2.39 -10.64 5.83
N SER A 78 -2.64 -10.25 4.59
CA SER A 78 -3.28 -8.99 4.23
C SER A 78 -4.65 -9.25 3.60
N VAL A 79 -5.71 -8.67 4.19
CA VAL A 79 -7.07 -8.73 3.67
C VAL A 79 -7.44 -7.35 3.12
N ILE A 80 -7.80 -7.29 1.84
CA ILE A 80 -8.14 -6.06 1.13
C ILE A 80 -9.65 -6.04 0.87
N LEU A 81 -10.39 -5.27 1.66
CA LEU A 81 -11.85 -5.13 1.56
C LEU A 81 -12.27 -3.81 0.89
N ARG A 82 -11.31 -3.00 0.45
CA ARG A 82 -11.57 -1.79 -0.34
C ARG A 82 -10.63 -1.70 -1.51
N LYS A 83 -11.09 -1.15 -2.62
CA LYS A 83 -10.24 -0.90 -3.79
C LYS A 83 -9.11 0.07 -3.46
N ILE A 84 -7.88 -0.33 -3.78
CA ILE A 84 -6.68 0.49 -3.69
C ILE A 84 -6.35 0.97 -5.10
N MET A 85 -6.33 2.29 -5.29
CA MET A 85 -6.10 2.90 -6.61
C MET A 85 -4.64 3.32 -6.83
N SER A 86 -3.78 3.13 -5.82
CA SER A 86 -2.38 3.53 -5.86
C SER A 86 -1.46 2.33 -5.70
N LEU A 87 -0.59 2.09 -6.68
CA LEU A 87 0.44 1.06 -6.61
C LEU A 87 1.35 1.27 -5.39
N THR A 88 1.74 2.52 -5.11
CA THR A 88 2.58 2.85 -3.94
C THR A 88 1.92 2.42 -2.63
N LEU A 89 0.60 2.67 -2.48
CA LEU A 89 -0.13 2.23 -1.28
C LEU A 89 -0.26 0.72 -1.21
N LEU A 90 -0.45 0.03 -2.34
CA LEU A 90 -0.49 -1.42 -2.41
C LEU A 90 0.85 -2.02 -1.98
N VAL A 91 1.96 -1.54 -2.55
CA VAL A 91 3.33 -1.99 -2.20
C VAL A 91 3.61 -1.76 -0.72
N GLN A 92 3.25 -0.60 -0.16
CA GLN A 92 3.41 -0.32 1.26
C GLN A 92 2.58 -1.25 2.15
N LEU A 93 1.36 -1.58 1.75
CA LEU A 93 0.49 -2.50 2.46
C LEU A 93 1.05 -3.92 2.46
N LEU A 94 1.38 -4.45 1.28
CA LEU A 94 1.92 -5.80 1.13
C LEU A 94 3.29 -5.95 1.79
N GLY A 95 4.15 -4.94 1.68
CA GLY A 95 5.46 -4.91 2.33
C GLY A 95 5.41 -5.03 3.86
N ARG A 96 4.25 -4.80 4.49
CA ARG A 96 4.08 -5.06 5.93
C ARG A 96 3.97 -6.53 6.24
N GLY A 97 3.27 -7.27 5.40
CA GLY A 97 3.14 -8.71 5.51
C GLY A 97 4.41 -9.48 5.12
N MET A 98 5.31 -8.88 4.35
CA MET A 98 6.56 -9.52 3.92
C MET A 98 7.71 -9.43 4.93
N ARG A 99 7.49 -8.78 6.07
CA ARG A 99 8.55 -8.62 7.09
C ARG A 99 8.86 -9.93 7.77
N LEU A 100 10.15 -10.19 7.97
CA LEU A 100 10.62 -11.37 8.68
C LEU A 100 10.34 -11.27 10.18
N LEU A 101 10.08 -12.40 10.81
CA LEU A 101 9.96 -12.50 12.25
C LEU A 101 11.28 -12.09 12.91
N LYS A 102 11.18 -11.46 14.07
CA LYS A 102 12.35 -11.21 14.91
C LYS A 102 12.68 -12.44 15.76
N LYS A 103 13.93 -12.51 16.24
CA LYS A 103 14.40 -13.62 17.06
C LYS A 103 13.47 -13.90 18.25
N GLU A 104 13.04 -12.87 18.97
CA GLU A 104 12.12 -12.97 20.12
C GLU A 104 10.75 -13.62 19.76
N GLN A 105 10.28 -13.44 18.53
CA GLN A 105 9.03 -14.04 18.05
C GLN A 105 9.24 -15.48 17.63
N ILE A 106 10.39 -15.79 17.02
CA ILE A 106 10.78 -17.17 16.68
C ILE A 106 10.97 -17.98 17.96
N ASP A 107 11.66 -17.42 18.96
CA ASP A 107 11.90 -18.05 20.26
C ASP A 107 10.56 -18.26 21.03
N ALA A 108 9.54 -17.43 20.77
CA ALA A 108 8.18 -17.59 21.29
C ALA A 108 7.34 -18.62 20.50
N GLY A 109 7.90 -19.30 19.50
CA GLY A 109 7.25 -20.35 18.73
C GLY A 109 6.44 -19.89 17.51
N TYR A 110 6.54 -18.60 17.11
CA TYR A 110 5.90 -18.15 15.88
C TYR A 110 6.67 -18.62 14.64
N HIS A 111 5.92 -19.03 13.62
CA HIS A 111 6.41 -19.46 12.32
C HIS A 111 5.79 -18.61 11.22
N LYS A 112 6.59 -18.21 10.22
CA LYS A 112 6.11 -17.46 9.07
C LYS A 112 6.91 -17.85 7.85
N GLU A 113 6.26 -18.54 6.92
CA GLU A 113 6.86 -19.04 5.68
C GLU A 113 6.56 -18.14 4.49
N ASP A 114 5.34 -17.58 4.47
CA ASP A 114 4.83 -16.78 3.37
C ASP A 114 3.98 -15.60 3.85
N HIS A 115 3.46 -14.83 2.91
CA HIS A 115 2.48 -13.79 3.12
C HIS A 115 1.26 -14.03 2.24
N LEU A 116 0.12 -14.35 2.85
CA LEU A 116 -1.14 -14.59 2.16
C LEU A 116 -1.87 -13.26 1.90
N VAL A 117 -2.27 -13.04 0.65
CA VAL A 117 -3.09 -11.88 0.26
C VAL A 117 -4.50 -12.34 -0.11
N LEU A 118 -5.49 -11.82 0.60
CA LEU A 118 -6.90 -12.05 0.34
C LEU A 118 -7.53 -10.76 -0.19
N ASP A 119 -7.67 -10.66 -1.49
CA ASP A 119 -8.25 -9.49 -2.15
C ASP A 119 -9.71 -9.73 -2.52
N PHE A 120 -10.61 -9.01 -1.85
CA PHE A 120 -12.06 -8.99 -2.12
C PHE A 120 -12.50 -7.75 -2.91
N SER A 121 -11.55 -6.93 -3.33
CA SER A 121 -11.83 -5.63 -3.97
C SER A 121 -11.44 -5.57 -5.45
N GLY A 122 -10.76 -6.61 -5.96
CA GLY A 122 -10.18 -6.63 -7.30
C GLY A 122 -8.94 -5.76 -7.47
N THR A 123 -8.32 -5.30 -6.37
CA THR A 123 -7.11 -4.49 -6.40
C THR A 123 -5.95 -5.23 -7.06
N MET A 124 -5.72 -6.50 -6.69
CA MET A 124 -4.65 -7.31 -7.24
C MET A 124 -4.86 -7.63 -8.72
N PHE A 125 -6.11 -7.76 -9.15
CA PHE A 125 -6.43 -7.94 -10.57
C PHE A 125 -6.02 -6.72 -11.42
N GLU A 126 -6.17 -5.50 -10.89
CA GLU A 126 -5.83 -4.27 -11.62
C GLU A 126 -4.37 -3.82 -11.46
N LEU A 127 -3.81 -4.01 -10.28
CA LEU A 127 -2.47 -3.51 -9.92
C LEU A 127 -1.44 -4.62 -9.71
N GLY A 128 -1.87 -5.89 -9.66
CA GLY A 128 -0.99 -7.01 -9.33
C GLY A 128 0.13 -7.21 -10.33
N GLN A 129 -0.15 -7.05 -11.62
CA GLN A 129 0.87 -7.14 -12.67
C GLN A 129 1.97 -6.08 -12.49
N LEU A 130 1.59 -4.86 -12.06
CA LEU A 130 2.55 -3.79 -11.79
C LEU A 130 3.38 -4.07 -10.51
N TYR A 131 2.87 -4.91 -9.62
CA TYR A 131 3.59 -5.34 -8.42
C TYR A 131 4.58 -6.48 -8.73
N GLU A 132 4.20 -7.40 -9.62
CA GLU A 132 5.04 -8.53 -10.04
C GLU A 132 6.19 -8.09 -10.95
N ASP A 133 5.98 -7.04 -11.75
CA ASP A 133 7.00 -6.44 -12.63
C ASP A 133 7.19 -4.96 -12.25
N PRO A 134 7.92 -4.69 -11.15
CA PRO A 134 8.02 -3.35 -10.56
C PRO A 134 9.01 -2.46 -11.30
N ILE A 135 8.96 -2.35 -12.60
CA ILE A 135 9.58 -1.26 -13.31
C ILE A 135 8.74 -0.01 -13.04
N LEU A 136 9.11 0.74 -12.01
CA LEU A 136 8.45 1.99 -11.60
C LEU A 136 8.19 2.94 -12.79
N GLU A 137 9.05 2.93 -13.79
CA GLU A 137 8.93 3.71 -15.01
C GLU A 137 7.75 3.28 -15.89
N GLU A 138 7.44 1.98 -15.97
CA GLU A 138 6.27 1.49 -16.71
C GLU A 138 4.97 1.77 -15.97
N ALA A 139 4.98 1.69 -14.65
CA ALA A 139 3.84 2.08 -13.83
C ALA A 139 3.51 3.57 -13.94
N GLU A 140 4.51 4.42 -14.05
CA GLU A 140 4.34 5.87 -14.31
C GLU A 140 3.85 6.13 -15.74
N ALA A 141 4.37 5.41 -16.73
CA ALA A 141 3.92 5.49 -18.12
C ALA A 141 2.46 5.04 -18.30
N GLN A 142 2.00 4.02 -17.57
CA GLN A 142 0.60 3.60 -17.58
C GLN A 142 -0.32 4.59 -16.85
N ARG A 143 0.15 5.27 -15.80
CA ARG A 143 -0.57 6.38 -15.16
C ARG A 143 -0.80 7.55 -16.12
N SER A 144 0.21 7.93 -16.90
CA SER A 144 0.09 9.00 -17.88
C SER A 144 -0.84 8.65 -19.03
N LYS A 145 -0.93 7.37 -19.43
CA LYS A 145 -1.91 6.89 -20.43
C LYS A 145 -3.35 6.98 -19.91
N ARG A 146 -3.59 6.75 -18.62
CA ARG A 146 -4.92 6.82 -18.00
C ARG A 146 -5.42 8.25 -17.76
N SER A 147 -4.54 9.23 -17.62
CA SER A 147 -4.94 10.64 -17.41
C SER A 147 -5.43 11.36 -18.66
N GLY A 148 -5.37 10.73 -19.83
CA GLY A 148 -5.97 11.20 -21.09
C GLY A 148 -5.41 12.51 -21.67
N LYS A 149 -4.60 13.25 -20.92
CA LYS A 149 -3.98 14.52 -21.36
C LYS A 149 -2.47 14.40 -21.22
N GLN A 150 -1.80 14.16 -22.32
CA GLN A 150 -0.34 14.28 -22.39
C GLN A 150 0.04 15.67 -22.93
N VAL A 151 1.11 16.23 -22.40
CA VAL A 151 1.62 17.55 -22.81
C VAL A 151 2.94 17.35 -23.53
N PRO A 152 3.10 17.86 -24.78
CA PRO A 152 4.34 17.75 -25.50
C PRO A 152 5.41 18.67 -24.87
N CYS A 153 6.64 18.13 -24.79
CA CYS A 153 7.79 18.93 -24.38
C CYS A 153 8.09 20.00 -25.43
N PRO A 154 8.25 21.30 -25.04
CA PRO A 154 8.55 22.35 -26.00
C PRO A 154 9.95 22.20 -26.63
N LYS A 155 10.88 21.49 -25.97
CA LYS A 155 12.25 21.31 -26.45
C LYS A 155 12.41 20.11 -27.38
N CYS A 156 11.86 18.93 -27.03
CA CYS A 156 12.08 17.69 -27.78
C CYS A 156 10.80 17.03 -28.33
N GLY A 157 9.62 17.61 -28.09
CA GLY A 157 8.33 17.09 -28.57
C GLY A 157 7.81 15.85 -27.84
N THR A 158 8.59 15.22 -26.96
CA THR A 158 8.16 14.02 -26.23
C THR A 158 6.93 14.32 -25.38
N MET A 159 5.94 13.44 -25.48
CA MET A 159 4.70 13.52 -24.72
C MET A 159 4.98 13.16 -23.24
N ASN A 160 4.59 14.04 -22.34
CA ASN A 160 4.81 13.89 -20.90
C ASN A 160 3.48 13.94 -20.14
N SER A 161 3.48 13.38 -18.94
CA SER A 161 2.35 13.58 -18.01
C SER A 161 2.15 15.08 -17.74
N PRO A 162 0.92 15.59 -17.62
CA PRO A 162 0.65 16.98 -17.25
C PRO A 162 1.26 17.36 -15.89
N TYR A 163 1.54 16.36 -15.05
CA TYR A 163 2.15 16.53 -13.72
C TYR A 163 3.66 16.27 -13.70
N ALA A 164 4.28 15.99 -14.86
CA ALA A 164 5.72 15.78 -14.94
C ALA A 164 6.47 17.07 -14.61
N ARG A 165 7.43 17.00 -13.72
CA ARG A 165 8.32 18.11 -13.40
C ARG A 165 9.49 18.23 -14.38
N ARG A 166 9.90 17.12 -14.99
CA ARG A 166 11.01 17.02 -15.96
C ARG A 166 10.57 16.22 -17.16
N CYS A 167 11.08 16.55 -18.32
CA CYS A 167 10.83 15.78 -19.54
C CYS A 167 11.48 14.39 -19.46
N ILE A 168 10.74 13.36 -19.89
CA ILE A 168 11.22 11.98 -19.99
C ILE A 168 11.88 11.67 -21.34
N GLY A 169 11.93 12.65 -22.25
CA GLY A 169 12.50 12.52 -23.59
C GLY A 169 14.00 12.39 -23.60
N LYS A 170 14.52 11.90 -24.73
CA LYS A 170 15.97 11.84 -25.00
C LYS A 170 16.41 13.08 -25.77
N ASP A 171 17.59 13.58 -25.45
CA ASP A 171 18.27 14.67 -26.18
C ASP A 171 19.71 14.24 -26.46
N ALA A 172 20.03 14.00 -27.74
CA ALA A 172 21.36 13.55 -28.14
C ALA A 172 22.47 14.59 -27.91
N LEU A 173 22.08 15.85 -27.66
CA LEU A 173 23.00 16.96 -27.40
C LEU A 173 23.25 17.15 -25.89
N SER A 174 22.51 16.48 -25.02
CA SER A 174 22.71 16.53 -23.57
C SER A 174 23.82 15.56 -23.13
N PRO A 175 24.68 15.94 -22.18
CA PRO A 175 25.71 15.06 -21.62
C PRO A 175 25.18 13.73 -21.10
N ASP A 176 23.95 13.72 -20.58
CA ASP A 176 23.28 12.56 -20.01
C ASP A 176 22.38 11.82 -21.02
N GLY A 177 22.32 12.29 -22.30
CA GLY A 177 21.42 11.78 -23.32
C GLY A 177 19.92 11.99 -22.99
N ARG A 178 19.58 12.83 -22.02
CA ARG A 178 18.21 13.13 -21.55
C ARG A 178 17.83 14.58 -21.85
N CYS A 179 16.57 14.81 -22.16
CA CYS A 179 16.05 16.16 -22.26
C CYS A 179 16.07 16.87 -20.89
N GLU A 180 16.71 18.05 -20.84
CA GLU A 180 16.87 18.83 -19.62
C GLU A 180 15.70 19.78 -19.32
N GLU A 181 14.63 19.72 -20.12
CA GLU A 181 13.48 20.62 -19.94
C GLU A 181 12.74 20.31 -18.63
N PHE A 182 12.55 21.36 -17.82
CA PHE A 182 11.75 21.35 -16.60
C PHE A 182 10.44 22.09 -16.84
N PHE A 183 9.33 21.46 -16.42
CA PHE A 183 8.00 22.08 -16.52
C PHE A 183 7.68 22.90 -15.28
N SER A 184 7.29 24.17 -15.49
CA SER A 184 6.76 25.02 -14.41
C SER A 184 5.33 24.64 -14.08
N TYR A 185 4.90 24.83 -12.82
CA TYR A 185 3.56 24.50 -12.30
C TYR A 185 2.41 25.26 -13.00
N ILE A 186 2.68 26.33 -13.73
CA ILE A 186 1.71 27.17 -14.44
C ILE A 186 0.98 26.44 -15.57
N ARG A 187 1.43 25.23 -15.94
CA ARG A 187 0.77 24.40 -16.97
C ARG A 187 -0.43 23.59 -16.48
N CYS A 188 -0.72 23.60 -15.20
CA CYS A 188 -1.80 22.77 -14.62
C CYS A 188 -3.18 23.39 -14.69
N GLY A 189 -3.37 24.56 -15.38
CA GLY A 189 -4.72 25.13 -15.65
C GLY A 189 -5.54 25.40 -14.38
N PHE A 190 -4.90 25.86 -13.32
CA PHE A 190 -5.56 26.52 -12.20
C PHE A 190 -5.39 28.04 -12.40
N ASP A 191 -6.25 28.60 -13.23
CA ASP A 191 -6.65 30.00 -13.16
C ASP A 191 -7.92 30.08 -12.31
#